data_8baee003db9686a90c69abe7c5d2ccea
#
_entry.id   8baee003db9686a90c69abe7c5d2ccea
#
_cell.length_a   1.000
_cell.length_b   1.000
_cell.length_c   1.000
_cell.angle_alpha   90.00
_cell.angle_beta   90.00
_cell.angle_gamma   90.00
#
_symmetry.space_group_name_H-M   'P 1'
#
loop_
_entity.id
_entity.type
_entity.pdbx_description
1 polymer ?
#
loop_
_entity_poly.entity_id
_entity_poly.type
_entity_poly.pdbx_seq_one_letter_code
_entity_poly.pdbx_strand_id
1 'polypeptide(L)'
;MKLTGQTVVLIGGSSGIGLETARAARAEGADVVLVGRSAERLAAAAADVGATRTATFDAADPDGLHRFFDDLPDPIDHVLTTAGGAYYAPLADLDFAEARRNVDEHLWAQLHLAKAAAPRIRPSGTILYVGGTGARRPAPGLILAAAMTAALPAMAAGLAIELAPVRVNVIAAGFVDTPLSARLLGDDLDERRDQLRRTLPIGRVVGPEDVAALAVHLMTNTALTGATYDVDGGQQFVRA
;
A
#
# COMPACT_ATOMS: atom_id res chain seq x y z
N MET A 1 9.08 11.76 -18.99
CA MET A 1 8.25 11.68 -17.78
C MET A 1 6.93 11.02 -18.16
N LYS A 2 6.67 9.87 -17.57
CA LYS A 2 5.55 8.99 -17.98
C LYS A 2 4.20 9.34 -17.33
N LEU A 3 4.22 10.15 -16.28
CA LEU A 3 3.03 10.56 -15.52
C LEU A 3 2.73 12.07 -15.61
N THR A 4 3.30 12.76 -16.60
CA THR A 4 3.09 14.20 -16.80
C THR A 4 1.61 14.51 -17.01
N GLY A 5 1.05 15.44 -16.24
CA GLY A 5 -0.35 15.83 -16.28
C GLY A 5 -1.31 14.80 -15.66
N GLN A 6 -0.80 13.82 -14.94
CA GLN A 6 -1.58 12.84 -14.20
C GLN A 6 -1.53 13.12 -12.69
N THR A 7 -2.64 12.84 -12.01
CA THR A 7 -2.78 13.00 -10.57
C THR A 7 -2.69 11.65 -9.87
N VAL A 8 -1.76 11.53 -8.92
CA VAL A 8 -1.54 10.34 -8.09
C VAL A 8 -1.90 10.63 -6.65
N VAL A 9 -2.84 9.89 -6.11
CA VAL A 9 -3.29 9.98 -4.71
C VAL A 9 -2.64 8.87 -3.90
N LEU A 10 -1.91 9.21 -2.83
CA LEU A 10 -1.22 8.28 -1.93
C LEU A 10 -1.90 8.26 -0.56
N ILE A 11 -2.71 7.23 -0.30
CA ILE A 11 -3.30 6.98 1.03
C ILE A 11 -2.25 6.25 1.88
N GLY A 12 -1.74 6.94 2.92
CA GLY A 12 -0.55 6.54 3.66
C GLY A 12 0.74 7.15 3.09
N GLY A 13 0.65 8.29 2.39
CA GLY A 13 1.74 8.94 1.68
C GLY A 13 2.76 9.68 2.54
N SER A 14 2.65 9.66 3.88
CA SER A 14 3.55 10.43 4.77
C SER A 14 4.81 9.69 5.23
N SER A 15 5.00 8.42 4.84
CA SER A 15 6.20 7.65 5.20
C SER A 15 6.32 6.35 4.39
N GLY A 16 7.49 5.71 4.46
CA GLY A 16 7.74 4.37 3.91
C GLY A 16 7.36 4.24 2.44
N ILE A 17 6.69 3.14 2.09
CA ILE A 17 6.31 2.82 0.71
C ILE A 17 5.50 3.94 0.05
N GLY A 18 4.51 4.50 0.78
CA GLY A 18 3.67 5.56 0.23
C GLY A 18 4.44 6.83 -0.12
N LEU A 19 5.35 7.27 0.77
CA LEU A 19 6.19 8.44 0.53
C LEU A 19 7.18 8.20 -0.61
N GLU A 20 7.80 7.02 -0.67
CA GLU A 20 8.74 6.73 -1.74
C GLU A 20 8.04 6.60 -3.11
N THR A 21 6.80 6.07 -3.12
CA THR A 21 5.97 6.08 -4.33
C THR A 21 5.61 7.52 -4.75
N ALA A 22 5.36 8.41 -3.79
CA ALA A 22 5.12 9.82 -4.08
C ALA A 22 6.33 10.48 -4.75
N ARG A 23 7.55 10.25 -4.22
CA ARG A 23 8.81 10.73 -4.82
C ARG A 23 8.99 10.20 -6.24
N ALA A 24 8.79 8.89 -6.44
CA ALA A 24 8.93 8.25 -7.75
C ALA A 24 7.90 8.77 -8.76
N ALA A 25 6.63 8.93 -8.35
CA ALA A 25 5.59 9.48 -9.20
C ALA A 25 5.87 10.96 -9.56
N ARG A 26 6.32 11.76 -8.59
CA ARG A 26 6.71 13.16 -8.82
C ARG A 26 7.88 13.28 -9.79
N ALA A 27 8.88 12.42 -9.67
CA ALA A 27 10.02 12.35 -10.59
C ALA A 27 9.59 12.01 -12.03
N GLU A 28 8.48 11.28 -12.21
CA GLU A 28 7.86 11.01 -13.50
C GLU A 28 6.86 12.09 -13.97
N GLY A 29 6.78 13.21 -13.22
CA GLY A 29 6.00 14.40 -13.61
C GLY A 29 4.55 14.42 -13.14
N ALA A 30 4.15 13.53 -12.22
CA ALA A 30 2.80 13.51 -11.67
C ALA A 30 2.54 14.70 -10.72
N ASP A 31 1.29 15.12 -10.65
CA ASP A 31 0.78 15.86 -9.50
C ASP A 31 0.44 14.88 -8.39
N VAL A 32 0.95 15.14 -7.19
CA VAL A 32 0.88 14.21 -6.06
C VAL A 32 -0.01 14.76 -4.95
N VAL A 33 -0.97 13.97 -4.52
CA VAL A 33 -1.85 14.26 -3.37
C VAL A 33 -1.54 13.25 -2.26
N LEU A 34 -1.19 13.76 -1.07
CA LEU A 34 -0.82 12.92 0.07
C LEU A 34 -1.94 12.89 1.11
N VAL A 35 -2.24 11.69 1.60
CA VAL A 35 -3.18 11.47 2.70
C VAL A 35 -2.48 10.73 3.83
N GLY A 36 -2.74 11.15 5.08
CA GLY A 36 -2.17 10.53 6.26
C GLY A 36 -2.85 11.02 7.54
N ARG A 37 -2.59 10.34 8.67
CA ARG A 37 -3.21 10.66 9.98
C ARG A 37 -2.51 11.76 10.76
N SER A 38 -1.21 11.99 10.53
CA SER A 38 -0.43 13.01 11.24
C SER A 38 -0.22 14.21 10.35
N ALA A 39 -0.81 15.34 10.70
CA ALA A 39 -0.67 16.60 9.97
C ALA A 39 0.80 17.06 9.89
N GLU A 40 1.58 16.88 10.96
CA GLU A 40 3.00 17.25 11.01
C GLU A 40 3.83 16.44 10.00
N ARG A 41 3.72 15.10 10.05
CA ARG A 41 4.44 14.23 9.11
C ARG A 41 4.00 14.44 7.67
N LEU A 42 2.72 14.73 7.48
CA LEU A 42 2.16 14.98 6.16
C LEU A 42 2.69 16.31 5.58
N ALA A 43 2.80 17.36 6.40
CA ALA A 43 3.39 18.63 5.98
C ALA A 43 4.87 18.47 5.59
N ALA A 44 5.65 17.74 6.39
CA ALA A 44 7.05 17.44 6.08
C ALA A 44 7.19 16.64 4.76
N ALA A 45 6.38 15.60 4.59
CA ALA A 45 6.37 14.81 3.36
C ALA A 45 5.95 15.63 2.13
N ALA A 46 4.95 16.50 2.28
CA ALA A 46 4.49 17.37 1.20
C ALA A 46 5.56 18.37 0.76
N ALA A 47 6.29 18.95 1.70
CA ALA A 47 7.42 19.84 1.39
C ALA A 47 8.56 19.11 0.67
N ASP A 48 8.85 17.87 1.09
CA ASP A 48 9.90 17.02 0.51
C ASP A 48 9.61 16.66 -0.96
N VAL A 49 8.39 16.22 -1.26
CA VAL A 49 8.02 15.77 -2.62
C VAL A 49 7.44 16.87 -3.50
N GLY A 50 7.16 18.05 -2.97
CA GLY A 50 6.43 19.10 -3.68
C GLY A 50 4.99 18.65 -4.00
N ALA A 51 4.29 18.08 -3.00
CA ALA A 51 2.91 17.64 -3.18
C ALA A 51 1.98 18.83 -3.47
N THR A 52 1.04 18.64 -4.38
CA THR A 52 0.10 19.69 -4.77
C THR A 52 -1.04 19.86 -3.75
N ARG A 53 -1.34 18.82 -3.00
CA ARG A 53 -2.40 18.82 -1.98
C ARG A 53 -2.10 17.79 -0.87
N THR A 54 -2.62 18.07 0.32
CA THR A 54 -2.63 17.12 1.46
C THR A 54 -4.02 17.04 2.09
N ALA A 55 -4.34 15.88 2.68
CA ALA A 55 -5.53 15.71 3.50
C ALA A 55 -5.22 14.85 4.73
N THR A 56 -5.74 15.29 5.88
CA THR A 56 -5.50 14.61 7.17
C THR A 56 -6.77 13.93 7.64
N PHE A 57 -6.83 12.60 7.58
CA PHE A 57 -7.91 11.78 8.12
C PHE A 57 -7.43 10.32 8.29
N ASP A 58 -8.23 9.51 8.97
CA ASP A 58 -8.00 8.07 9.06
C ASP A 58 -8.63 7.37 7.85
N ALA A 59 -7.84 6.60 7.09
CA ALA A 59 -8.34 5.84 5.95
C ALA A 59 -9.36 4.74 6.32
N ALA A 60 -9.46 4.39 7.60
CA ALA A 60 -10.50 3.51 8.13
C ALA A 60 -11.83 4.24 8.37
N ASP A 61 -11.89 5.57 8.27
CA ASP A 61 -13.13 6.36 8.30
C ASP A 61 -13.77 6.42 6.90
N PRO A 62 -14.88 5.68 6.64
CA PRO A 62 -15.52 5.67 5.34
C PRO A 62 -16.05 7.04 4.91
N ASP A 63 -16.59 7.81 5.86
CA ASP A 63 -17.13 9.14 5.57
C ASP A 63 -16.00 10.11 5.24
N GLY A 64 -14.86 9.99 5.92
CA GLY A 64 -13.65 10.73 5.60
C GLY A 64 -13.13 10.43 4.20
N LEU A 65 -13.12 9.16 3.80
CA LEU A 65 -12.76 8.76 2.43
C LEU A 65 -13.71 9.37 1.40
N HIS A 66 -15.02 9.25 1.58
CA HIS A 66 -16.00 9.80 0.64
C HIS A 66 -15.86 11.32 0.51
N ARG A 67 -15.84 12.06 1.62
CA ARG A 67 -15.63 13.53 1.60
C ARG A 67 -14.34 13.91 0.88
N PHE A 68 -13.25 13.18 1.16
CA PHE A 68 -11.96 13.46 0.53
C PHE A 68 -12.02 13.32 -1.00
N PHE A 69 -12.58 12.22 -1.53
CA PHE A 69 -12.65 12.01 -2.96
C PHE A 69 -13.67 12.97 -3.63
N ASP A 70 -14.75 13.34 -2.95
CA ASP A 70 -15.71 14.32 -3.45
C ASP A 70 -15.11 15.73 -3.60
N ASP A 71 -14.20 16.10 -2.69
CA ASP A 71 -13.49 17.39 -2.67
C ASP A 71 -12.28 17.46 -3.62
N LEU A 72 -11.87 16.33 -4.22
CA LEU A 72 -10.78 16.36 -5.19
C LEU A 72 -11.21 16.94 -6.53
N PRO A 73 -10.31 17.69 -7.21
CA PRO A 73 -10.56 18.09 -8.59
C PRO A 73 -10.64 16.86 -9.48
N ASP A 74 -11.60 16.86 -10.38
CA ASP A 74 -11.74 15.80 -11.38
C ASP A 74 -10.90 16.11 -12.63
N PRO A 75 -10.47 15.03 -13.26
CA PRO A 75 -10.34 13.65 -12.82
C PRO A 75 -8.98 13.37 -12.16
N ILE A 76 -8.90 12.30 -11.38
CA ILE A 76 -7.64 11.72 -10.90
C ILE A 76 -7.25 10.51 -11.76
N ASP A 77 -5.99 10.10 -11.71
CA ASP A 77 -5.50 9.00 -12.54
C ASP A 77 -5.18 7.76 -11.73
N HIS A 78 -4.52 7.91 -10.60
CA HIS A 78 -4.04 6.76 -9.84
C HIS A 78 -4.26 6.95 -8.34
N VAL A 79 -4.63 5.87 -7.68
CA VAL A 79 -4.69 5.77 -6.22
C VAL A 79 -3.81 4.62 -5.78
N LEU A 80 -2.91 4.86 -4.82
CA LEU A 80 -2.19 3.82 -4.11
C LEU A 80 -2.50 3.92 -2.62
N THR A 81 -2.77 2.79 -1.99
CA THR A 81 -2.99 2.71 -0.54
C THR A 81 -2.00 1.79 0.14
N THR A 82 -1.38 2.31 1.19
CA THR A 82 -0.57 1.58 2.17
C THR A 82 -1.20 1.67 3.56
N ALA A 83 -2.45 2.13 3.64
CA ALA A 83 -3.15 2.26 4.90
C ALA A 83 -3.50 0.88 5.48
N GLY A 84 -3.38 0.77 6.79
CA GLY A 84 -3.56 -0.43 7.58
C GLY A 84 -2.36 -0.69 8.50
N GLY A 85 -2.63 -1.18 9.69
CA GLY A 85 -1.61 -1.56 10.68
C GLY A 85 -1.38 -3.07 10.66
N ALA A 86 -0.16 -3.53 10.93
CA ALA A 86 0.08 -4.96 11.12
C ALA A 86 -0.38 -5.37 12.53
N TYR A 87 -1.11 -6.49 12.63
CA TYR A 87 -1.47 -7.14 13.88
C TYR A 87 -1.06 -8.60 13.85
N TYR A 88 -0.17 -8.95 14.75
CA TYR A 88 0.40 -10.29 14.89
C TYR A 88 0.15 -10.82 16.30
N ALA A 89 -0.54 -11.94 16.42
CA ALA A 89 -0.77 -12.61 17.70
C ALA A 89 -0.97 -14.12 17.49
N PRO A 90 -0.37 -14.97 18.36
CA PRO A 90 -0.76 -16.38 18.44
C PRO A 90 -2.25 -16.50 18.76
N LEU A 91 -2.87 -17.60 18.34
CA LEU A 91 -4.32 -17.81 18.58
C LEU A 91 -4.71 -17.70 20.06
N ALA A 92 -3.84 -18.17 20.96
CA ALA A 92 -4.09 -18.14 22.39
C ALA A 92 -4.14 -16.71 22.98
N ASP A 93 -3.44 -15.76 22.35
CA ASP A 93 -3.29 -14.38 22.79
C ASP A 93 -4.06 -13.40 21.90
N LEU A 94 -4.91 -13.92 21.00
CA LEU A 94 -5.62 -13.10 20.03
C LEU A 94 -6.69 -12.23 20.70
N ASP A 95 -6.50 -10.92 20.68
CA ASP A 95 -7.55 -9.97 21.04
C ASP A 95 -8.52 -9.80 19.87
N PHE A 96 -9.76 -10.27 20.03
CA PHE A 96 -10.77 -10.21 18.99
C PHE A 96 -11.24 -8.78 18.65
N ALA A 97 -11.10 -7.82 19.57
CA ALA A 97 -11.43 -6.43 19.27
C ALA A 97 -10.36 -5.81 18.37
N GLU A 98 -9.08 -6.05 18.66
CA GLU A 98 -7.95 -5.66 17.80
C GLU A 98 -8.02 -6.38 16.43
N ALA A 99 -8.29 -7.68 16.46
CA ALA A 99 -8.43 -8.48 15.24
C ALA A 99 -9.53 -7.93 14.33
N ARG A 100 -10.68 -7.54 14.88
CA ARG A 100 -11.78 -6.94 14.12
C ARG A 100 -11.37 -5.60 13.51
N ARG A 101 -10.72 -4.71 14.29
CA ARG A 101 -10.20 -3.44 13.75
C ARG A 101 -9.22 -3.68 12.61
N ASN A 102 -8.34 -4.68 12.73
CA ASN A 102 -7.41 -5.03 11.67
C ASN A 102 -8.11 -5.52 10.40
N VAL A 103 -9.19 -6.31 10.52
CA VAL A 103 -10.03 -6.70 9.37
C VAL A 103 -10.70 -5.48 8.74
N ASP A 104 -11.23 -4.57 9.56
CA ASP A 104 -11.86 -3.34 9.08
C ASP A 104 -10.88 -2.49 8.27
N GLU A 105 -9.64 -2.31 8.73
CA GLU A 105 -8.58 -1.58 8.04
C GLU A 105 -8.12 -2.26 6.74
N HIS A 106 -8.03 -3.60 6.72
CA HIS A 106 -7.42 -4.34 5.60
C HIS A 106 -8.42 -4.86 4.57
N LEU A 107 -9.70 -4.92 4.88
CA LEU A 107 -10.72 -5.41 3.98
C LEU A 107 -11.79 -4.36 3.71
N TRP A 108 -12.51 -3.91 4.75
CA TRP A 108 -13.62 -3.00 4.54
C TRP A 108 -13.17 -1.61 4.11
N ALA A 109 -12.10 -1.05 4.70
CA ALA A 109 -11.56 0.23 4.28
C ALA A 109 -11.09 0.21 2.82
N GLN A 110 -10.56 -0.92 2.32
CA GLN A 110 -10.14 -1.04 0.93
C GLN A 110 -11.33 -1.08 -0.04
N LEU A 111 -12.46 -1.69 0.36
CA LEU A 111 -13.70 -1.64 -0.41
C LEU A 111 -14.33 -0.25 -0.40
N HIS A 112 -14.34 0.42 0.75
CA HIS A 112 -14.79 1.82 0.84
C HIS A 112 -13.94 2.75 -0.03
N LEU A 113 -12.62 2.56 -0.02
CA LEU A 113 -11.70 3.30 -0.89
C LEU A 113 -12.05 3.08 -2.37
N ALA A 114 -12.20 1.83 -2.80
CA ALA A 114 -12.55 1.53 -4.18
C ALA A 114 -13.87 2.20 -4.60
N LYS A 115 -14.90 2.09 -3.74
CA LYS A 115 -16.23 2.68 -3.98
C LYS A 115 -16.17 4.20 -4.09
N ALA A 116 -15.39 4.86 -3.24
CA ALA A 116 -15.25 6.31 -3.23
C ALA A 116 -14.37 6.83 -4.39
N ALA A 117 -13.28 6.13 -4.68
CA ALA A 117 -12.29 6.57 -5.67
C ALA A 117 -12.68 6.28 -7.12
N ALA A 118 -13.31 5.13 -7.40
CA ALA A 118 -13.54 4.66 -8.76
C ALA A 118 -14.31 5.66 -9.64
N PRO A 119 -15.38 6.37 -9.17
CA PRO A 119 -16.09 7.36 -9.98
C PRO A 119 -15.23 8.58 -10.36
N ARG A 120 -14.12 8.80 -9.67
CA ARG A 120 -13.22 9.94 -9.83
C ARG A 120 -12.00 9.62 -10.70
N ILE A 121 -11.75 8.33 -10.98
CA ILE A 121 -10.58 7.87 -11.73
C ILE A 121 -10.87 7.88 -13.22
N ARG A 122 -9.97 8.47 -14.01
CA ARG A 122 -10.05 8.45 -15.49
C ARG A 122 -10.07 7.01 -16.01
N PRO A 123 -10.72 6.76 -17.18
CA PRO A 123 -10.56 5.49 -17.88
C PRO A 123 -9.08 5.12 -18.04
N SER A 124 -8.72 3.87 -17.78
CA SER A 124 -7.34 3.35 -17.76
C SER A 124 -6.47 3.80 -16.56
N GLY A 125 -6.99 4.62 -15.66
CA GLY A 125 -6.35 4.88 -14.38
C GLY A 125 -6.26 3.62 -13.52
N THR A 126 -5.70 3.71 -12.31
CA THR A 126 -5.50 2.49 -11.49
C THR A 126 -5.72 2.72 -10.01
N ILE A 127 -6.21 1.68 -9.34
CA ILE A 127 -6.16 1.50 -7.89
C ILE A 127 -5.09 0.45 -7.60
N LEU A 128 -4.12 0.78 -6.75
CA LEU A 128 -3.06 -0.11 -6.29
C LEU A 128 -3.19 -0.33 -4.79
N TYR A 129 -3.40 -1.58 -4.42
CA TYR A 129 -3.34 -2.01 -3.04
C TYR A 129 -1.95 -2.51 -2.70
N VAL A 130 -1.41 -2.13 -1.56
CA VAL A 130 -0.20 -2.72 -1.01
C VAL A 130 -0.61 -3.72 0.06
N GLY A 131 -0.31 -4.98 -0.17
CA GLY A 131 -0.52 -6.09 0.76
C GLY A 131 0.79 -6.77 1.12
N GLY A 132 0.70 -8.00 1.61
CA GLY A 132 1.86 -8.78 2.02
C GLY A 132 1.89 -10.18 1.42
N THR A 133 3.00 -10.88 1.65
CA THR A 133 3.20 -12.29 1.24
C THR A 133 2.83 -13.29 2.36
N GLY A 134 2.20 -12.83 3.46
CA GLY A 134 1.90 -13.64 4.64
C GLY A 134 1.10 -14.91 4.38
N ALA A 135 0.17 -14.89 3.42
CA ALA A 135 -0.62 -16.07 3.03
C ALA A 135 0.24 -17.23 2.50
N ARG A 136 1.41 -16.93 1.94
CA ARG A 136 2.33 -17.92 1.36
C ARG A 136 3.37 -18.43 2.34
N ARG A 137 3.43 -17.83 3.53
CA ARG A 137 4.38 -18.18 4.61
C ARG A 137 3.66 -18.21 5.96
N PRO A 138 2.75 -19.18 6.15
CA PRO A 138 2.07 -19.31 7.44
C PRO A 138 3.08 -19.59 8.54
N ALA A 139 2.93 -18.88 9.66
CA ALA A 139 3.76 -19.02 10.85
C ALA A 139 2.93 -18.71 12.10
N PRO A 140 3.40 -19.12 13.30
CA PRO A 140 2.76 -18.72 14.54
C PRO A 140 2.59 -17.20 14.63
N GLY A 141 1.45 -16.73 15.08
CA GLY A 141 1.13 -15.31 15.18
C GLY A 141 0.67 -14.63 13.89
N LEU A 142 0.72 -15.30 12.73
CA LEU A 142 0.37 -14.71 11.42
C LEU A 142 -1.02 -15.11 10.92
N ILE A 143 -1.88 -15.73 11.72
CA ILE A 143 -3.17 -16.26 11.26
C ILE A 143 -4.01 -15.18 10.57
N LEU A 144 -4.17 -14.02 11.21
CA LEU A 144 -4.97 -12.94 10.67
C LEU A 144 -4.30 -12.28 9.47
N ALA A 145 -3.00 -11.99 9.57
CA ALA A 145 -2.23 -11.43 8.46
C ALA A 145 -2.25 -12.34 7.23
N ALA A 146 -2.15 -13.67 7.42
CA ALA A 146 -2.26 -14.63 6.33
C ALA A 146 -3.65 -14.59 5.68
N ALA A 147 -4.72 -14.55 6.48
CA ALA A 147 -6.09 -14.47 5.96
C ALA A 147 -6.31 -13.17 5.15
N MET A 148 -5.88 -12.02 5.66
CA MET A 148 -6.05 -10.74 4.97
C MET A 148 -5.22 -10.66 3.68
N THR A 149 -3.97 -11.14 3.71
CA THR A 149 -3.12 -11.17 2.50
C THR A 149 -3.59 -12.20 1.47
N ALA A 150 -4.37 -13.22 1.86
CA ALA A 150 -5.05 -14.14 0.94
C ALA A 150 -6.32 -13.52 0.32
N ALA A 151 -7.07 -12.72 1.07
CA ALA A 151 -8.31 -12.12 0.62
C ALA A 151 -8.09 -11.00 -0.41
N LEU A 152 -7.04 -10.19 -0.23
CA LEU A 152 -6.78 -9.01 -1.04
C LEU A 152 -6.61 -9.30 -2.55
N PRO A 153 -5.89 -10.34 -3.00
CA PRO A 153 -5.81 -10.72 -4.40
C PRO A 153 -7.17 -11.05 -5.03
N ALA A 154 -8.00 -11.81 -4.34
CA ALA A 154 -9.33 -12.17 -4.83
C ALA A 154 -10.24 -10.93 -4.94
N MET A 155 -10.19 -10.05 -3.94
CA MET A 155 -10.91 -8.77 -3.96
C MET A 155 -10.46 -7.90 -5.14
N ALA A 156 -9.16 -7.73 -5.35
CA ALA A 156 -8.63 -6.93 -6.44
C ALA A 156 -9.02 -7.48 -7.83
N ALA A 157 -9.02 -8.80 -8.00
CA ALA A 157 -9.46 -9.44 -9.24
C ALA A 157 -10.96 -9.19 -9.52
N GLY A 158 -11.82 -9.28 -8.49
CA GLY A 158 -13.25 -8.93 -8.60
C GLY A 158 -13.45 -7.45 -8.97
N LEU A 159 -12.77 -6.55 -8.25
CA LEU A 159 -12.85 -5.12 -8.52
C LEU A 159 -12.33 -4.74 -9.92
N ALA A 160 -11.32 -5.44 -10.44
CA ALA A 160 -10.81 -5.20 -11.79
C ALA A 160 -11.87 -5.48 -12.89
N ILE A 161 -12.81 -6.39 -12.60
CA ILE A 161 -13.95 -6.68 -13.51
C ILE A 161 -15.04 -5.64 -13.31
N GLU A 162 -15.43 -5.36 -12.08
CA GLU A 162 -16.54 -4.46 -11.76
C GLU A 162 -16.25 -2.99 -12.10
N LEU A 163 -14.99 -2.56 -11.96
CA LEU A 163 -14.59 -1.16 -12.15
C LEU A 163 -14.00 -0.89 -13.55
N ALA A 164 -14.00 -1.88 -14.45
CA ALA A 164 -13.45 -1.68 -15.80
C ALA A 164 -14.07 -0.42 -16.46
N PRO A 165 -13.28 0.44 -17.10
CA PRO A 165 -11.88 0.28 -17.49
C PRO A 165 -10.84 0.78 -16.46
N VAL A 166 -11.21 1.08 -15.22
CA VAL A 166 -10.25 1.35 -14.13
C VAL A 166 -9.55 0.06 -13.77
N ARG A 167 -8.21 0.10 -13.74
CA ARG A 167 -7.39 -1.07 -13.44
C ARG A 167 -7.20 -1.24 -11.94
N VAL A 168 -7.20 -2.47 -11.45
CA VAL A 168 -6.98 -2.77 -10.03
C VAL A 168 -5.93 -3.85 -9.90
N ASN A 169 -4.87 -3.59 -9.12
CA ASN A 169 -3.80 -4.56 -8.88
C ASN A 169 -3.34 -4.54 -7.40
N VAL A 170 -2.65 -5.58 -7.01
CA VAL A 170 -2.02 -5.71 -5.69
C VAL A 170 -0.51 -5.78 -5.85
N ILE A 171 0.22 -5.06 -4.99
CA ILE A 171 1.65 -5.26 -4.76
C ILE A 171 1.77 -6.02 -3.44
N ALA A 172 2.20 -7.26 -3.49
CA ALA A 172 2.43 -8.10 -2.32
C ALA A 172 3.89 -7.95 -1.87
N ALA A 173 4.11 -7.17 -0.83
CA ALA A 173 5.44 -6.92 -0.30
C ALA A 173 5.84 -8.00 0.73
N GLY A 174 7.11 -8.40 0.71
CA GLY A 174 7.73 -9.13 1.80
C GLY A 174 8.08 -8.20 2.97
N PHE A 175 9.17 -8.50 3.68
CA PHE A 175 9.75 -7.51 4.57
C PHE A 175 10.31 -6.34 3.75
N VAL A 176 9.85 -5.14 4.05
CA VAL A 176 10.37 -3.89 3.46
C VAL A 176 10.93 -3.03 4.57
N ASP A 177 12.15 -2.54 4.41
CA ASP A 177 12.83 -1.71 5.40
C ASP A 177 12.21 -0.30 5.46
N THR A 178 11.30 -0.09 6.38
CA THR A 178 10.50 1.13 6.52
C THR A 178 10.39 1.55 7.99
N PRO A 179 9.92 2.77 8.28
CA PRO A 179 9.60 3.16 9.65
C PRO A 179 8.55 2.26 10.33
N LEU A 180 7.70 1.56 9.56
CA LEU A 180 6.76 0.58 10.12
C LEU A 180 7.48 -0.64 10.64
N SER A 181 8.37 -1.25 9.84
CA SER A 181 9.17 -2.41 10.25
C SER A 181 10.09 -2.08 11.41
N ALA A 182 10.66 -0.88 11.45
CA ALA A 182 11.46 -0.42 12.58
C ALA A 182 10.64 -0.35 13.90
N ARG A 183 9.41 0.16 13.84
CA ARG A 183 8.54 0.17 15.02
C ARG A 183 8.08 -1.21 15.47
N LEU A 184 7.87 -2.13 14.53
CA LEU A 184 7.41 -3.50 14.83
C LEU A 184 8.51 -4.36 15.45
N LEU A 185 9.75 -4.17 15.03
CA LEU A 185 10.88 -5.00 15.46
C LEU A 185 11.69 -4.36 16.58
N GLY A 186 11.63 -3.03 16.74
CA GLY A 186 12.42 -2.36 17.78
C GLY A 186 13.89 -2.71 17.69
N ASP A 187 14.42 -3.25 18.79
CA ASP A 187 15.85 -3.62 18.91
C ASP A 187 16.25 -4.80 18.00
N ASP A 188 15.29 -5.61 17.54
CA ASP A 188 15.54 -6.78 16.67
C ASP A 188 15.71 -6.39 15.18
N LEU A 189 15.57 -5.12 14.84
CA LEU A 189 15.57 -4.65 13.44
C LEU A 189 16.88 -4.97 12.73
N ASP A 190 18.03 -4.68 13.34
CA ASP A 190 19.34 -4.87 12.71
C ASP A 190 19.68 -6.36 12.55
N GLU A 191 19.34 -7.18 13.54
CA GLU A 191 19.47 -8.64 13.42
C GLU A 191 18.61 -9.16 12.26
N ARG A 192 17.37 -8.66 12.13
CA ARG A 192 16.49 -9.02 11.02
C ARG A 192 17.03 -8.59 9.66
N ARG A 193 17.58 -7.40 9.54
CA ARG A 193 18.25 -6.92 8.32
C ARG A 193 19.41 -7.82 7.93
N ASP A 194 20.26 -8.19 8.90
CA ASP A 194 21.41 -9.06 8.65
C ASP A 194 20.99 -10.47 8.26
N GLN A 195 19.98 -11.03 8.90
CA GLN A 195 19.38 -12.29 8.50
C GLN A 195 18.90 -12.25 7.05
N LEU A 196 18.14 -11.21 6.68
CA LEU A 196 17.61 -11.06 5.33
C LEU A 196 18.70 -10.89 4.28
N ARG A 197 19.78 -10.13 4.57
CA ARG A 197 20.94 -10.02 3.65
C ARG A 197 21.60 -11.37 3.38
N ARG A 198 21.63 -12.26 4.38
CA ARG A 198 22.22 -13.60 4.25
C ARG A 198 21.29 -14.62 3.57
N THR A 199 19.98 -14.45 3.70
CA THR A 199 19.02 -15.50 3.32
C THR A 199 18.22 -15.19 2.08
N LEU A 200 17.96 -13.89 1.78
CA LEU A 200 17.18 -13.54 0.60
C LEU A 200 17.95 -13.87 -0.69
N PRO A 201 17.28 -14.47 -1.69
CA PRO A 201 17.89 -14.75 -3.00
C PRO A 201 18.52 -13.53 -3.67
N ILE A 202 17.97 -12.33 -3.46
CA ILE A 202 18.53 -11.09 -4.02
C ILE A 202 19.77 -10.57 -3.26
N GLY A 203 20.15 -11.15 -2.12
CA GLY A 203 21.35 -10.78 -1.33
C GLY A 203 21.28 -9.41 -0.64
N ARG A 204 20.12 -8.78 -0.58
CA ARG A 204 19.90 -7.49 0.11
C ARG A 204 18.51 -7.42 0.72
N VAL A 205 18.30 -6.45 1.60
CA VAL A 205 16.96 -6.12 2.09
C VAL A 205 16.19 -5.37 1.02
N VAL A 206 14.88 -5.63 0.91
CA VAL A 206 13.98 -4.87 0.05
C VAL A 206 13.72 -3.51 0.69
N GLY A 207 13.90 -2.45 -0.08
CA GLY A 207 13.58 -1.08 0.32
C GLY A 207 12.23 -0.60 -0.20
N PRO A 208 11.71 0.51 0.32
CA PRO A 208 10.47 1.10 -0.18
C PRO A 208 10.58 1.56 -1.63
N GLU A 209 11.77 1.89 -2.12
CA GLU A 209 12.06 2.25 -3.51
C GLU A 209 11.80 1.10 -4.49
N ASP A 210 12.01 -0.16 -4.08
CA ASP A 210 11.70 -1.33 -4.92
C ASP A 210 10.20 -1.45 -5.16
N VAL A 211 9.41 -1.20 -4.12
CA VAL A 211 7.94 -1.21 -4.19
C VAL A 211 7.43 -0.03 -5.01
N ALA A 212 8.01 1.15 -4.80
CA ALA A 212 7.67 2.37 -5.53
C ALA A 212 7.93 2.25 -7.05
N ALA A 213 9.04 1.62 -7.42
CA ALA A 213 9.38 1.38 -8.83
C ALA A 213 8.32 0.50 -9.52
N LEU A 214 7.85 -0.56 -8.85
CA LEU A 214 6.77 -1.40 -9.36
C LEU A 214 5.44 -0.63 -9.39
N ALA A 215 5.13 0.18 -8.38
CA ALA A 215 3.92 0.99 -8.36
C ALA A 215 3.84 1.93 -9.56
N VAL A 216 4.91 2.65 -9.87
CA VAL A 216 4.99 3.52 -11.06
C VAL A 216 4.88 2.69 -12.36
N HIS A 217 5.49 1.51 -12.42
CA HIS A 217 5.33 0.61 -13.57
C HIS A 217 3.86 0.21 -13.77
N LEU A 218 3.14 -0.15 -12.70
CA LEU A 218 1.72 -0.52 -12.76
C LEU A 218 0.82 0.67 -13.12
N MET A 219 1.17 1.88 -12.72
CA MET A 219 0.47 3.11 -13.15
C MET A 219 0.61 3.31 -14.67
N THR A 220 1.80 3.12 -15.21
CA THR A 220 2.13 3.44 -16.61
C THR A 220 1.89 2.30 -17.61
N ASN A 221 1.85 1.05 -17.16
CA ASN A 221 1.58 -0.10 -18.03
C ASN A 221 0.09 -0.45 -18.03
N THR A 222 -0.63 0.04 -19.03
CA THR A 222 -2.09 -0.07 -19.13
C THR A 222 -2.61 -1.47 -19.46
N ALA A 223 -1.75 -2.45 -19.73
CA ALA A 223 -2.14 -3.85 -19.98
C ALA A 223 -2.32 -4.67 -18.69
N LEU A 224 -2.00 -4.10 -17.50
CA LEU A 224 -1.95 -4.83 -16.24
C LEU A 224 -3.16 -4.51 -15.37
N THR A 225 -4.01 -5.52 -15.10
CA THR A 225 -5.15 -5.42 -14.18
C THR A 225 -5.50 -6.79 -13.59
N GLY A 226 -6.08 -6.81 -12.41
CA GLY A 226 -6.57 -8.00 -11.71
C GLY A 226 -5.48 -8.92 -11.15
N ALA A 227 -4.23 -8.48 -11.14
CA ALA A 227 -3.09 -9.31 -10.77
C ALA A 227 -2.43 -8.88 -9.45
N THR A 228 -1.68 -9.82 -8.88
CA THR A 228 -0.81 -9.59 -7.71
C THR A 228 0.64 -9.75 -8.12
N TYR A 229 1.46 -8.78 -7.76
CA TYR A 229 2.88 -8.73 -8.09
C TYR A 229 3.72 -8.74 -6.81
N ASP A 230 4.67 -9.65 -6.72
CA ASP A 230 5.50 -9.82 -5.53
C ASP A 230 6.73 -8.91 -5.56
N VAL A 231 6.99 -8.24 -4.42
CA VAL A 231 8.22 -7.51 -4.15
C VAL A 231 8.74 -7.98 -2.78
N ASP A 232 9.38 -9.14 -2.75
CA ASP A 232 9.81 -9.80 -1.51
C ASP A 232 11.26 -10.29 -1.52
N GLY A 233 11.99 -10.02 -2.61
CA GLY A 233 13.38 -10.47 -2.75
C GLY A 233 13.55 -11.98 -2.79
N GLY A 234 12.47 -12.74 -3.06
CA GLY A 234 12.42 -14.20 -3.00
C GLY A 234 12.18 -14.73 -1.59
N GLN A 235 11.73 -13.90 -0.66
CA GLN A 235 11.51 -14.26 0.74
C GLN A 235 10.55 -15.44 0.90
N GLN A 236 9.55 -15.59 0.02
CA GLN A 236 8.60 -16.70 0.07
C GLN A 236 9.23 -18.07 -0.21
N PHE A 237 10.40 -18.13 -0.82
CA PHE A 237 11.10 -19.36 -1.18
C PHE A 237 12.16 -19.78 -0.17
N VAL A 238 12.48 -18.94 0.81
CA VAL A 238 13.47 -19.25 1.85
C VAL A 238 12.80 -19.57 3.17
N ARG A 239 13.36 -20.55 3.89
CA ARG A 239 12.91 -20.87 5.24
C ARG A 239 13.53 -19.87 6.22
N ALA A 240 12.71 -19.40 7.19
CA ALA A 240 13.19 -18.56 8.28
C ALA A 240 14.05 -19.36 9.25
#